data_a6aa1502e08b9a1454fd406f216158e9
#
_entry.id   a6aa1502e08b9a1454fd406f216158e9
#
_cell.length_a   1.000
_cell.length_b   1.000
_cell.length_c   1.000
_cell.angle_alpha   90.00
_cell.angle_beta   90.00
_cell.angle_gamma   90.00
#
_symmetry.space_group_name_H-M   'P 1'
#
loop_
_entity.id
_entity.type
_entity.pdbx_description
1 polymer ?
#
loop_
_entity_poly.entity_id
_entity_poly.type
_entity_poly.pdbx_seq_one_letter_code
_entity_poly.pdbx_strand_id
1 'polypeptide(L)'
;MRLPGFVVIALIACTLACGSASAAPRLVYPGRTWGHAKSPESLGYSSAKLAAARRYADSLRTAAMVIVVNGQILDEWGEVDRKYLTHSCRKSFLSALYGRYVKSGAIDLENSMADLGMDDDPPLSAQEKTATIRDCLKARSGVFHTAEAENDAMHKLKPPRDMFKPGEFWLYNNWDFNVLGTIFTRLTGKDVFQALKEDIAEPIGMESFSTADSVWVRSGRSIHPAYMFVITAHDMARFGLLMLRNGRWNGNEVVPADWVKESTTYFSDATIYRYDGYGYMWWVAKDHNKLPHLPNCRLPEGTYSARGAGGHYIMVIPDRDMVVVHRVDTFVEGNNVTAGDFGRLLQMVLDAKL
;
A
#
# COMPACT_ATOMS: atom_id res chain seq x y z
N MET A 1 -88.07 -16.57 -19.74
CA MET A 1 -87.18 -17.67 -19.34
C MET A 1 -85.70 -17.12 -19.50
N ARG A 2 -85.12 -16.75 -18.41
CA ARG A 2 -83.69 -16.21 -18.41
C ARG A 2 -82.80 -17.29 -17.80
N LEU A 3 -81.76 -17.69 -18.56
CA LEU A 3 -80.72 -18.64 -18.11
C LEU A 3 -79.65 -17.88 -17.29
N PRO A 4 -79.13 -18.47 -16.21
CA PRO A 4 -78.05 -17.83 -15.42
C PRO A 4 -76.71 -18.07 -16.03
N GLY A 5 -75.90 -16.99 -16.11
CA GLY A 5 -74.52 -17.06 -16.55
C GLY A 5 -73.56 -17.62 -15.47
N PHE A 6 -72.71 -18.56 -15.86
CA PHE A 6 -71.65 -19.10 -15.03
C PHE A 6 -70.37 -18.17 -15.11
N VAL A 7 -69.99 -17.66 -13.99
CA VAL A 7 -68.72 -16.94 -13.84
C VAL A 7 -67.61 -17.97 -13.51
N VAL A 8 -66.63 -18.13 -14.40
CA VAL A 8 -65.43 -18.95 -14.18
C VAL A 8 -64.40 -18.05 -13.58
N ILE A 9 -64.07 -18.26 -12.31
CA ILE A 9 -62.88 -17.59 -11.64
C ILE A 9 -61.66 -18.42 -11.93
N ALA A 10 -60.74 -17.87 -12.76
CA ALA A 10 -59.43 -18.45 -12.98
C ALA A 10 -58.50 -18.03 -11.83
N LEU A 11 -58.10 -18.99 -10.99
CA LEU A 11 -57.07 -18.81 -9.99
C LEU A 11 -55.67 -18.85 -10.70
N ILE A 12 -55.04 -17.71 -10.80
CA ILE A 12 -53.62 -17.62 -11.21
C ILE A 12 -52.76 -17.95 -9.99
N ALA A 13 -52.15 -19.14 -9.99
CA ALA A 13 -51.15 -19.51 -9.01
C ALA A 13 -49.81 -18.82 -9.36
N CYS A 14 -49.47 -17.76 -8.63
CA CYS A 14 -48.16 -17.13 -8.71
C CYS A 14 -47.14 -18.00 -7.97
N THR A 15 -46.34 -18.78 -8.69
CA THR A 15 -45.18 -19.48 -8.14
C THR A 15 -44.05 -18.47 -7.91
N LEU A 16 -43.88 -18.06 -6.66
CA LEU A 16 -42.68 -17.33 -6.22
C LEU A 16 -41.45 -18.26 -6.36
N ALA A 17 -40.68 -18.06 -7.43
CA ALA A 17 -39.33 -18.64 -7.51
C ALA A 17 -38.46 -17.94 -6.48
N CYS A 18 -38.25 -18.58 -5.32
CA CYS A 18 -37.19 -18.21 -4.38
C CYS A 18 -35.83 -18.46 -5.08
N GLY A 19 -35.31 -17.46 -5.75
CA GLY A 19 -33.90 -17.47 -6.15
C GLY A 19 -33.02 -17.53 -4.89
N SER A 20 -32.34 -18.65 -4.69
CA SER A 20 -31.30 -18.77 -3.66
C SER A 20 -30.21 -17.73 -3.98
N ALA A 21 -30.24 -16.59 -3.27
CA ALA A 21 -29.14 -15.67 -3.27
C ALA A 21 -27.90 -16.45 -2.78
N SER A 22 -26.95 -16.70 -3.66
CA SER A 22 -25.66 -17.24 -3.29
C SER A 22 -25.05 -16.30 -2.25
N ALA A 23 -24.85 -16.77 -1.03
CA ALA A 23 -24.21 -16.00 0.01
C ALA A 23 -22.83 -15.56 -0.52
N ALA A 24 -22.55 -14.26 -0.42
CA ALA A 24 -21.24 -13.74 -0.78
C ALA A 24 -20.15 -14.57 -0.07
N PRO A 25 -19.05 -14.93 -0.74
CA PRO A 25 -18.00 -15.73 -0.14
C PRO A 25 -17.52 -15.07 1.15
N ARG A 26 -17.46 -15.85 2.23
CA ARG A 26 -17.03 -15.36 3.54
C ARG A 26 -15.55 -14.94 3.44
N LEU A 27 -15.27 -13.67 3.73
CA LEU A 27 -13.91 -13.16 3.78
C LEU A 27 -13.13 -13.87 4.89
N VAL A 28 -11.93 -14.33 4.56
CA VAL A 28 -11.03 -15.00 5.51
C VAL A 28 -10.00 -14.00 6.02
N TYR A 29 -9.79 -14.02 7.33
CA TYR A 29 -8.75 -13.25 8.01
C TYR A 29 -7.88 -14.19 8.85
N PRO A 30 -6.58 -13.96 8.95
CA PRO A 30 -5.74 -14.75 9.84
C PRO A 30 -6.16 -14.50 11.30
N GLY A 31 -6.06 -15.55 12.11
CA GLY A 31 -6.12 -15.43 13.56
C GLY A 31 -4.81 -14.87 14.13
N ARG A 32 -4.42 -15.35 15.32
CA ARG A 32 -3.12 -15.03 15.88
C ARG A 32 -1.99 -15.43 14.94
N THR A 33 -2.06 -16.61 14.35
CA THR A 33 -1.16 -17.08 13.30
C THR A 33 -1.85 -17.11 11.95
N TRP A 34 -1.08 -17.11 10.88
CA TRP A 34 -1.59 -17.26 9.53
C TRP A 34 -2.14 -18.67 9.30
N GLY A 35 -3.30 -18.74 8.63
CA GLY A 35 -3.80 -20.00 8.06
C GLY A 35 -3.21 -20.22 6.69
N HIS A 36 -2.80 -21.46 6.40
CA HIS A 36 -2.31 -21.88 5.09
C HIS A 36 -3.41 -22.54 4.28
N ALA A 37 -3.35 -22.41 2.95
CA ALA A 37 -4.14 -23.22 2.04
C ALA A 37 -3.80 -24.72 2.24
N LYS A 38 -4.78 -25.59 2.04
CA LYS A 38 -4.52 -27.06 2.11
C LYS A 38 -3.51 -27.51 1.07
N SER A 39 -3.56 -26.93 -0.09
CA SER A 39 -2.58 -26.99 -1.17
C SER A 39 -2.79 -25.78 -2.07
N PRO A 40 -1.81 -25.38 -2.90
CA PRO A 40 -2.01 -24.33 -3.91
C PRO A 40 -3.19 -24.61 -4.84
N GLU A 41 -3.41 -25.86 -5.21
CA GLU A 41 -4.53 -26.29 -6.07
C GLU A 41 -5.89 -26.02 -5.43
N SER A 42 -5.98 -26.05 -4.10
CA SER A 42 -7.24 -25.73 -3.38
C SER A 42 -7.67 -24.27 -3.56
N LEU A 43 -6.73 -23.40 -3.93
CA LEU A 43 -6.98 -21.99 -4.28
C LEU A 43 -6.85 -21.72 -5.79
N GLY A 44 -6.73 -22.79 -6.61
CA GLY A 44 -6.65 -22.72 -8.06
C GLY A 44 -5.27 -22.29 -8.58
N TYR A 45 -4.19 -22.67 -7.89
CA TYR A 45 -2.82 -22.43 -8.31
C TYR A 45 -2.04 -23.72 -8.45
N SER A 46 -1.06 -23.76 -9.34
CA SER A 46 -0.22 -24.92 -9.60
C SER A 46 0.99 -24.94 -8.66
N SER A 47 1.10 -25.98 -7.83
CA SER A 47 2.28 -26.22 -6.98
C SER A 47 3.57 -26.30 -7.80
N ALA A 48 3.53 -26.93 -8.98
CA ALA A 48 4.71 -27.07 -9.84
C ALA A 48 5.22 -25.72 -10.36
N LYS A 49 4.30 -24.81 -10.76
CA LYS A 49 4.66 -23.47 -11.22
C LYS A 49 5.15 -22.58 -10.05
N LEU A 50 4.54 -22.69 -8.87
CA LEU A 50 5.03 -21.99 -7.67
C LEU A 50 6.42 -22.47 -7.26
N ALA A 51 6.68 -23.78 -7.34
CA ALA A 51 8.02 -24.31 -7.10
C ALA A 51 9.06 -23.77 -8.11
N ALA A 52 8.67 -23.50 -9.37
CA ALA A 52 9.54 -22.84 -10.33
C ALA A 52 9.80 -21.37 -9.96
N ALA A 53 8.77 -20.63 -9.49
CA ALA A 53 8.93 -19.29 -8.98
C ALA A 53 9.87 -19.23 -7.76
N ARG A 54 9.74 -20.19 -6.83
CA ARG A 54 10.63 -20.31 -5.67
C ARG A 54 12.09 -20.53 -6.10
N ARG A 55 12.36 -21.45 -7.02
CA ARG A 55 13.73 -21.65 -7.54
C ARG A 55 14.31 -20.41 -8.20
N TYR A 56 13.47 -19.62 -8.86
CA TYR A 56 13.92 -18.34 -9.40
C TYR A 56 14.23 -17.34 -8.26
N ALA A 57 13.38 -17.26 -7.24
CA ALA A 57 13.65 -16.43 -6.06
C ALA A 57 14.95 -16.82 -5.35
N ASP A 58 15.25 -18.13 -5.25
CA ASP A 58 16.51 -18.65 -4.67
C ASP A 58 17.76 -18.23 -5.46
N SER A 59 17.60 -17.93 -6.76
CA SER A 59 18.68 -17.39 -7.60
C SER A 59 18.90 -15.88 -7.43
N LEU A 60 17.98 -15.20 -6.75
CA LEU A 60 18.04 -13.78 -6.42
C LEU A 60 18.54 -13.57 -4.99
N ARG A 61 18.55 -12.32 -4.53
CA ARG A 61 18.81 -11.97 -3.11
C ARG A 61 17.51 -11.87 -2.29
N THR A 62 16.50 -12.68 -2.64
CA THR A 62 15.24 -12.77 -1.90
C THR A 62 15.50 -13.34 -0.51
N ALA A 63 15.21 -12.55 0.53
CA ALA A 63 15.35 -13.00 1.91
C ALA A 63 14.06 -13.64 2.45
N ALA A 64 12.90 -13.13 2.05
CA ALA A 64 11.59 -13.70 2.38
C ALA A 64 10.53 -13.29 1.36
N MET A 65 9.56 -14.16 1.17
CA MET A 65 8.37 -13.87 0.36
C MET A 65 7.15 -14.53 0.98
N VAL A 66 6.02 -13.81 0.98
CA VAL A 66 4.71 -14.32 1.44
C VAL A 66 3.68 -14.01 0.37
N ILE A 67 2.92 -15.00 -0.04
CA ILE A 67 1.84 -14.89 -1.02
C ILE A 67 0.54 -15.26 -0.33
N VAL A 68 -0.37 -14.30 -0.22
CA VAL A 68 -1.69 -14.47 0.37
C VAL A 68 -2.75 -14.46 -0.73
N VAL A 69 -3.65 -15.42 -0.73
CA VAL A 69 -4.81 -15.48 -1.60
C VAL A 69 -6.04 -15.80 -0.75
N ASN A 70 -7.12 -15.07 -0.94
CA ASN A 70 -8.35 -15.26 -0.18
C ASN A 70 -8.14 -15.28 1.35
N GLY A 71 -7.21 -14.43 1.84
CA GLY A 71 -6.89 -14.31 3.27
C GLY A 71 -6.11 -15.48 3.88
N GLN A 72 -5.58 -16.39 3.07
CA GLN A 72 -4.75 -17.53 3.48
C GLN A 72 -3.39 -17.46 2.79
N ILE A 73 -2.35 -17.95 3.46
CA ILE A 73 -1.05 -18.14 2.81
C ILE A 73 -1.19 -19.22 1.73
N LEU A 74 -0.98 -18.82 0.46
CA LEU A 74 -0.89 -19.71 -0.68
C LEU A 74 0.45 -20.42 -0.70
N ASP A 75 1.54 -19.67 -0.55
CA ASP A 75 2.92 -20.13 -0.46
C ASP A 75 3.78 -19.07 0.22
N GLU A 76 4.86 -19.53 0.87
CA GLU A 76 5.84 -18.66 1.50
C GLU A 76 7.22 -19.32 1.54
N TRP A 77 8.27 -18.51 1.57
CA TRP A 77 9.64 -18.99 1.69
C TRP A 77 10.60 -17.97 2.23
N GLY A 78 11.77 -18.43 2.68
CA GLY A 78 12.78 -17.63 3.32
C GLY A 78 12.47 -17.33 4.80
N GLU A 79 13.11 -16.32 5.34
CA GLU A 79 12.99 -15.95 6.76
C GLU A 79 11.81 -14.98 6.98
N VAL A 80 10.58 -15.48 6.82
CA VAL A 80 9.34 -14.67 6.82
C VAL A 80 9.06 -13.96 8.15
N ASP A 81 9.54 -14.52 9.26
CA ASP A 81 9.39 -13.96 10.62
C ASP A 81 10.58 -13.09 11.05
N ARG A 82 11.62 -13.02 10.23
CA ARG A 82 12.71 -12.08 10.46
C ARG A 82 12.31 -10.66 10.10
N LYS A 83 12.69 -9.72 10.95
CA LYS A 83 12.42 -8.31 10.73
C LYS A 83 13.44 -7.69 9.77
N TYR A 84 12.95 -6.98 8.77
CA TYR A 84 13.77 -6.25 7.79
C TYR A 84 13.34 -4.80 7.73
N LEU A 85 14.28 -3.91 7.41
CA LEU A 85 13.99 -2.49 7.21
C LEU A 85 12.97 -2.30 6.07
N THR A 86 11.91 -1.56 6.32
CA THR A 86 10.83 -1.36 5.33
C THR A 86 11.21 -0.43 4.20
N HIS A 87 12.26 0.37 4.39
CA HIS A 87 12.59 1.46 3.48
C HIS A 87 11.35 2.31 3.16
N SER A 88 11.13 2.60 1.89
CA SER A 88 10.03 3.47 1.48
C SER A 88 8.63 2.85 1.57
N CYS A 89 8.49 1.54 1.84
CA CYS A 89 7.17 0.97 2.17
C CYS A 89 6.55 1.67 3.39
N ARG A 90 7.38 2.27 4.28
CA ARG A 90 6.95 3.07 5.43
C ARG A 90 5.93 4.15 5.09
N LYS A 91 6.01 4.71 3.88
CA LYS A 91 5.18 5.82 3.43
C LYS A 91 3.72 5.41 3.29
N SER A 92 3.48 4.20 2.79
CA SER A 92 2.12 3.64 2.66
C SER A 92 1.49 3.33 4.03
N PHE A 93 2.30 2.99 5.04
CA PHE A 93 1.80 2.88 6.41
C PHE A 93 1.36 4.24 6.96
N LEU A 94 2.16 5.29 6.76
CA LEU A 94 1.78 6.65 7.16
C LEU A 94 0.53 7.11 6.41
N SER A 95 0.44 6.83 5.10
CA SER A 95 -0.77 7.11 4.32
C SER A 95 -2.02 6.51 4.97
N ALA A 96 -1.96 5.24 5.36
CA ALA A 96 -3.09 4.57 6.00
C ALA A 96 -3.47 5.21 7.34
N LEU A 97 -2.48 5.64 8.13
CA LEU A 97 -2.70 6.36 9.39
C LEU A 97 -3.47 7.68 9.17
N TYR A 98 -3.10 8.46 8.14
CA TYR A 98 -3.77 9.71 7.82
C TYR A 98 -5.28 9.54 7.67
N GLY A 99 -5.75 8.44 7.09
CA GLY A 99 -7.15 8.21 6.82
C GLY A 99 -8.06 8.32 8.04
N ARG A 100 -7.64 7.78 9.17
CA ARG A 100 -8.39 7.85 10.43
C ARG A 100 -8.54 9.28 10.93
N TYR A 101 -7.46 10.06 10.86
CA TYR A 101 -7.42 11.41 11.40
C TYR A 101 -8.03 12.43 10.45
N VAL A 102 -8.01 12.19 9.15
CA VAL A 102 -8.78 12.97 8.16
C VAL A 102 -10.28 12.73 8.36
N LYS A 103 -10.72 11.47 8.52
CA LYS A 103 -12.13 11.14 8.78
C LYS A 103 -12.65 11.77 10.07
N SER A 104 -11.83 11.87 11.10
CA SER A 104 -12.22 12.50 12.38
C SER A 104 -12.19 14.03 12.34
N GLY A 105 -11.67 14.64 11.29
CA GLY A 105 -11.45 16.09 11.18
C GLY A 105 -10.23 16.61 11.96
N ALA A 106 -9.42 15.72 12.54
CA ALA A 106 -8.18 16.13 13.23
C ALA A 106 -7.09 16.60 12.24
N ILE A 107 -7.16 16.14 11.00
CA ILE A 107 -6.28 16.56 9.91
C ILE A 107 -7.16 17.08 8.75
N ASP A 108 -6.98 18.34 8.39
CA ASP A 108 -7.55 18.93 7.17
C ASP A 108 -6.47 18.94 6.09
N LEU A 109 -6.73 18.25 4.98
CA LEU A 109 -5.78 18.10 3.88
C LEU A 109 -5.48 19.42 3.15
N GLU A 110 -6.34 20.39 3.26
CA GLU A 110 -6.20 21.71 2.60
C GLU A 110 -5.32 22.68 3.42
N ASN A 111 -4.96 22.33 4.66
CA ASN A 111 -4.02 23.13 5.43
C ASN A 111 -2.67 23.18 4.73
N SER A 112 -2.19 24.42 4.49
CA SER A 112 -0.90 24.70 3.88
C SER A 112 0.25 24.64 4.90
N MET A 113 1.47 24.60 4.40
CA MET A 113 2.68 24.70 5.25
C MET A 113 2.67 25.99 6.05
N ALA A 114 2.14 27.10 5.48
CA ALA A 114 1.97 28.37 6.19
C ALA A 114 0.97 28.25 7.35
N ASP A 115 -0.21 27.67 7.12
CA ASP A 115 -1.26 27.49 8.15
C ASP A 115 -0.75 26.64 9.31
N LEU A 116 0.06 25.66 9.00
CA LEU A 116 0.65 24.75 9.96
C LEU A 116 1.94 25.30 10.61
N GLY A 117 2.47 26.45 10.16
CA GLY A 117 3.75 26.95 10.59
C GLY A 117 4.90 25.98 10.37
N MET A 118 4.84 25.20 9.26
CA MET A 118 5.94 24.35 8.84
C MET A 118 7.02 25.15 8.15
N ASP A 119 8.26 24.85 8.43
CA ASP A 119 9.44 25.48 7.83
C ASP A 119 10.55 24.45 7.68
N ASP A 120 11.71 24.83 7.12
CA ASP A 120 12.92 24.00 7.08
C ASP A 120 14.18 24.89 7.19
N ASP A 121 15.35 24.31 7.12
CA ASP A 121 16.63 25.01 7.04
C ASP A 121 17.34 24.62 5.73
N PRO A 122 17.50 25.58 4.78
CA PRO A 122 17.06 26.97 4.80
C PRO A 122 15.53 27.14 4.82
N PRO A 123 14.97 28.30 5.24
CA PRO A 123 13.53 28.53 5.32
C PRO A 123 12.80 28.34 4.00
N LEU A 124 11.56 27.86 4.08
CA LEU A 124 10.65 27.76 2.92
C LEU A 124 10.36 29.15 2.33
N SER A 125 10.34 29.23 1.00
CA SER A 125 9.90 30.45 0.30
C SER A 125 8.40 30.71 0.50
N ALA A 126 7.94 31.89 0.13
CA ALA A 126 6.53 32.22 0.16
C ALA A 126 5.70 31.28 -0.74
N GLN A 127 6.24 30.86 -1.89
CA GLN A 127 5.59 29.90 -2.78
C GLN A 127 5.55 28.51 -2.15
N GLU A 128 6.65 28.01 -1.63
CA GLU A 128 6.74 26.71 -0.98
C GLU A 128 5.78 26.59 0.21
N LYS A 129 5.58 27.68 0.96
CA LYS A 129 4.63 27.74 2.09
C LYS A 129 3.17 27.58 1.69
N THR A 130 2.81 27.71 0.41
CA THR A 130 1.45 27.47 -0.06
C THR A 130 1.15 25.99 -0.31
N ALA A 131 2.15 25.09 -0.26
CA ALA A 131 1.95 23.65 -0.40
C ALA A 131 1.03 23.13 0.71
N THR A 132 0.05 22.30 0.33
CA THR A 132 -0.90 21.67 1.25
C THR A 132 -0.45 20.27 1.69
N ILE A 133 -1.07 19.73 2.76
CA ILE A 133 -0.91 18.34 3.14
C ILE A 133 -1.24 17.42 1.95
N ARG A 134 -2.31 17.74 1.21
CA ARG A 134 -2.73 16.99 0.02
C ARG A 134 -1.66 16.98 -1.07
N ASP A 135 -0.98 18.10 -1.28
CA ASP A 135 0.12 18.16 -2.26
C ASP A 135 1.29 17.27 -1.84
N CYS A 136 1.65 17.28 -0.56
CA CYS A 136 2.69 16.39 -0.02
C CYS A 136 2.30 14.90 -0.16
N LEU A 137 1.04 14.52 0.15
CA LEU A 137 0.56 13.13 -0.03
C LEU A 137 0.66 12.67 -1.49
N LYS A 138 0.43 13.57 -2.44
CA LYS A 138 0.55 13.34 -3.89
C LYS A 138 1.98 13.43 -4.41
N ALA A 139 2.97 13.78 -3.58
CA ALA A 139 4.34 14.10 -4.00
C ALA A 139 4.39 15.25 -5.03
N ARG A 140 3.64 16.32 -4.76
CA ARG A 140 3.47 17.50 -5.62
C ARG A 140 3.63 18.81 -4.85
N SER A 141 4.33 18.83 -3.72
CA SER A 141 4.48 20.03 -2.91
C SER A 141 5.18 21.19 -3.62
N GLY A 142 6.03 20.91 -4.62
CA GLY A 142 6.90 21.91 -5.23
C GLY A 142 8.08 22.33 -4.32
N VAL A 143 8.24 21.70 -3.15
CA VAL A 143 9.33 21.96 -2.20
C VAL A 143 10.49 21.00 -2.50
N PHE A 144 11.57 21.52 -3.07
CA PHE A 144 12.71 20.70 -3.53
C PHE A 144 13.93 20.81 -2.60
N HIS A 145 13.70 20.94 -1.30
CA HIS A 145 14.75 20.92 -0.29
C HIS A 145 15.44 19.55 -0.18
N THR A 146 16.65 19.52 0.35
CA THR A 146 17.29 18.26 0.77
C THR A 146 16.43 17.57 1.82
N ALA A 147 16.50 16.26 1.90
CA ALA A 147 15.65 15.49 2.83
C ALA A 147 16.43 14.36 3.49
N GLU A 148 16.01 13.99 4.69
CA GLU A 148 16.51 12.80 5.36
C GLU A 148 16.19 11.55 4.55
N ALA A 149 17.09 10.54 4.60
CA ALA A 149 17.00 9.28 3.86
C ALA A 149 16.87 9.45 2.33
N GLU A 150 17.43 10.52 1.79
CA GLU A 150 17.58 10.79 0.36
C GLU A 150 18.93 10.30 -0.14
N ASN A 151 18.96 9.68 -1.32
CA ASN A 151 20.20 9.33 -2.02
C ASN A 151 20.56 10.36 -3.11
N ASP A 152 21.78 10.27 -3.63
CA ASP A 152 22.29 11.20 -4.64
C ASP A 152 21.47 11.20 -5.95
N ALA A 153 20.92 10.06 -6.34
CA ALA A 153 20.08 9.96 -7.56
C ALA A 153 18.76 10.72 -7.38
N MET A 154 18.13 10.63 -6.20
CA MET A 154 16.93 11.40 -5.88
C MET A 154 17.25 12.90 -5.83
N HIS A 155 18.36 13.27 -5.21
CA HIS A 155 18.78 14.67 -5.11
C HIS A 155 19.00 15.30 -6.50
N LYS A 156 19.67 14.58 -7.40
CA LYS A 156 19.93 15.05 -8.78
C LYS A 156 18.68 15.25 -9.64
N LEU A 157 17.56 14.64 -9.28
CA LEU A 157 16.31 14.78 -10.02
C LEU A 157 15.49 16.01 -9.58
N LYS A 158 15.88 16.68 -8.50
CA LYS A 158 15.15 17.84 -8.00
C LYS A 158 15.30 19.05 -8.93
N PRO A 159 14.18 19.68 -9.32
CA PRO A 159 14.22 20.97 -9.97
C PRO A 159 14.81 22.07 -9.06
N PRO A 160 15.22 23.21 -9.61
CA PRO A 160 15.50 24.39 -8.81
C PRO A 160 14.31 24.79 -7.92
N ARG A 161 14.58 25.39 -6.78
CA ARG A 161 13.55 25.93 -5.88
C ARG A 161 12.64 26.92 -6.64
N ASP A 162 11.36 26.95 -6.28
CA ASP A 162 10.33 27.81 -6.84
C ASP A 162 10.06 27.64 -8.35
N MET A 163 10.67 26.63 -8.99
CA MET A 163 10.45 26.40 -10.42
C MET A 163 9.02 25.95 -10.74
N PHE A 164 8.40 25.19 -9.85
CA PHE A 164 7.02 24.72 -9.98
C PHE A 164 6.22 25.09 -8.73
N LYS A 165 4.98 25.51 -8.93
CA LYS A 165 4.04 25.73 -7.83
C LYS A 165 3.55 24.40 -7.25
N PRO A 166 3.07 24.39 -5.99
CA PRO A 166 2.35 23.25 -5.45
C PRO A 166 1.26 22.75 -6.38
N GLY A 167 1.16 21.43 -6.55
CA GLY A 167 0.22 20.78 -7.46
C GLY A 167 0.67 20.66 -8.92
N GLU A 168 1.67 21.41 -9.40
CA GLU A 168 2.04 21.43 -10.82
C GLU A 168 2.95 20.26 -11.25
N PHE A 169 3.94 19.90 -10.44
CA PHE A 169 4.96 18.92 -10.81
C PHE A 169 5.01 17.75 -9.82
N TRP A 170 4.99 16.54 -10.33
CA TRP A 170 5.17 15.34 -9.52
C TRP A 170 6.65 14.94 -9.47
N LEU A 171 7.15 14.77 -8.26
CA LEU A 171 8.46 14.19 -7.99
C LEU A 171 8.37 13.28 -6.77
N TYR A 172 8.90 12.06 -6.86
CA TYR A 172 9.05 11.22 -5.68
C TYR A 172 10.07 11.85 -4.73
N ASN A 173 9.57 12.64 -3.79
CA ASN A 173 10.34 13.59 -2.99
C ASN A 173 10.30 13.22 -1.50
N ASN A 174 11.44 12.83 -0.94
CA ASN A 174 11.46 12.45 0.49
C ASN A 174 11.12 13.59 1.43
N TRP A 175 11.30 14.85 1.03
CA TRP A 175 10.89 15.98 1.83
C TRP A 175 9.39 15.94 2.12
N ASP A 176 8.55 15.75 1.10
CA ASP A 176 7.10 15.67 1.23
C ASP A 176 6.69 14.59 2.25
N PHE A 177 7.32 13.43 2.15
CA PHE A 177 6.95 12.29 3.00
C PHE A 177 7.44 12.42 4.43
N ASN A 178 8.55 13.13 4.64
CA ASN A 178 9.11 13.33 5.98
C ASN A 178 8.37 14.46 6.71
N VAL A 179 8.04 15.58 6.03
CA VAL A 179 7.22 16.64 6.62
C VAL A 179 5.83 16.12 7.03
N LEU A 180 5.24 15.20 6.24
CA LEU A 180 3.99 14.52 6.63
C LEU A 180 4.12 13.77 7.96
N GLY A 181 5.25 13.14 8.26
CA GLY A 181 5.50 12.52 9.56
C GLY A 181 5.54 13.55 10.69
N THR A 182 6.17 14.71 10.47
CA THR A 182 6.20 15.84 11.42
C THR A 182 4.81 16.41 11.64
N ILE A 183 4.06 16.68 10.56
CA ILE A 183 2.68 17.21 10.60
C ILE A 183 1.77 16.24 11.35
N PHE A 184 1.85 14.94 11.03
CA PHE A 184 1.07 13.91 11.70
C PHE A 184 1.27 13.96 13.21
N THR A 185 2.52 13.90 13.67
CA THR A 185 2.84 13.96 15.10
C THR A 185 2.33 15.24 15.75
N ARG A 186 2.48 16.39 15.07
CA ARG A 186 2.04 17.69 15.60
C ARG A 186 0.53 17.81 15.74
N LEU A 187 -0.24 17.40 14.71
CA LEU A 187 -1.69 17.54 14.69
C LEU A 187 -2.42 16.51 15.54
N THR A 188 -1.86 15.29 15.63
CA THR A 188 -2.49 14.20 16.38
C THR A 188 -2.00 14.08 17.82
N GLY A 189 -0.87 14.69 18.15
CA GLY A 189 -0.18 14.51 19.42
C GLY A 189 0.44 13.10 19.61
N LYS A 190 0.34 12.23 18.59
CA LYS A 190 0.88 10.87 18.63
C LYS A 190 2.16 10.78 17.81
N ASP A 191 3.15 10.08 18.35
CA ASP A 191 4.30 9.63 17.57
C ASP A 191 3.85 8.64 16.47
N VAL A 192 4.45 8.72 15.27
CA VAL A 192 4.08 7.87 14.13
C VAL A 192 4.21 6.38 14.47
N PHE A 193 5.21 5.99 15.27
CA PHE A 193 5.45 4.60 15.65
C PHE A 193 4.38 4.10 16.62
N GLN A 194 4.02 4.93 17.59
CA GLN A 194 2.94 4.63 18.53
C GLN A 194 1.59 4.57 17.82
N ALA A 195 1.33 5.51 16.90
CA ALA A 195 0.11 5.48 16.10
C ALA A 195 0.03 4.21 15.23
N LEU A 196 1.13 3.80 14.57
CA LEU A 196 1.14 2.56 13.82
C LEU A 196 0.82 1.35 14.70
N LYS A 197 1.39 1.30 15.91
CA LYS A 197 1.13 0.23 16.87
C LYS A 197 -0.35 0.17 17.26
N GLU A 198 -0.89 1.27 17.78
CA GLU A 198 -2.23 1.31 18.36
C GLU A 198 -3.36 1.30 17.34
N ASP A 199 -3.20 2.05 16.25
CA ASP A 199 -4.27 2.32 15.30
C ASP A 199 -4.33 1.29 14.16
N ILE A 200 -3.23 0.55 13.88
CA ILE A 200 -3.16 -0.45 12.81
C ILE A 200 -2.66 -1.79 13.31
N ALA A 201 -1.46 -1.87 13.90
CA ALA A 201 -0.78 -3.13 14.17
C ALA A 201 -1.56 -4.01 15.17
N GLU A 202 -1.95 -3.47 16.30
CA GLU A 202 -2.75 -4.20 17.30
C GLU A 202 -4.12 -4.63 16.75
N PRO A 203 -4.91 -3.76 16.09
CA PRO A 203 -6.20 -4.14 15.51
C PRO A 203 -6.14 -5.28 14.49
N ILE A 204 -5.05 -5.41 13.72
CA ILE A 204 -4.89 -6.45 12.69
C ILE A 204 -4.00 -7.61 13.14
N GLY A 205 -3.49 -7.57 14.37
CA GLY A 205 -2.67 -8.63 14.95
C GLY A 205 -1.27 -8.73 14.34
N MET A 206 -0.58 -7.61 14.10
CA MET A 206 0.85 -7.58 13.73
C MET A 206 1.69 -7.88 14.98
N GLU A 207 1.82 -9.16 15.32
CA GLU A 207 2.38 -9.58 16.61
C GLU A 207 3.87 -9.32 16.77
N SER A 208 4.60 -9.24 15.67
CA SER A 208 6.05 -9.00 15.72
C SER A 208 6.42 -7.52 15.73
N PHE A 209 5.49 -6.62 15.39
CA PHE A 209 5.79 -5.19 15.35
C PHE A 209 5.96 -4.63 16.77
N SER A 210 7.06 -3.89 16.95
CA SER A 210 7.33 -3.14 18.19
C SER A 210 7.84 -1.74 17.84
N THR A 211 7.43 -0.75 18.64
CA THR A 211 7.97 0.62 18.50
C THR A 211 9.47 0.68 18.76
N ALA A 212 10.02 -0.27 19.53
CA ALA A 212 11.47 -0.37 19.77
C ALA A 212 12.27 -0.75 18.52
N ASP A 213 11.63 -1.35 17.52
CA ASP A 213 12.24 -1.67 16.22
C ASP A 213 12.18 -0.51 15.22
N SER A 214 11.71 0.66 15.66
CA SER A 214 11.49 1.83 14.82
C SER A 214 12.51 2.92 15.14
N VAL A 215 12.93 3.69 14.14
CA VAL A 215 13.95 4.72 14.31
C VAL A 215 13.66 5.98 13.51
N TRP A 216 13.88 7.13 14.13
CA TRP A 216 13.96 8.40 13.45
C TRP A 216 15.36 8.61 12.87
N VAL A 217 15.44 8.78 11.54
CA VAL A 217 16.70 9.14 10.87
C VAL A 217 16.84 10.65 10.85
N ARG A 218 17.96 11.13 11.44
CA ARG A 218 18.32 12.54 11.55
C ARG A 218 19.79 12.68 11.18
N SER A 219 20.07 13.16 9.97
CA SER A 219 21.46 13.40 9.49
C SER A 219 21.78 14.88 9.31
N GLY A 220 20.85 15.76 9.66
CA GLY A 220 21.01 17.22 9.54
C GLY A 220 20.75 17.77 8.14
N ARG A 221 20.11 17.00 7.27
CA ARG A 221 19.75 17.44 5.90
C ARG A 221 18.42 18.23 5.86
N SER A 222 17.58 18.05 6.86
CA SER A 222 16.31 18.72 7.03
C SER A 222 15.90 18.63 8.50
N ILE A 223 15.08 19.55 8.98
CA ILE A 223 14.50 19.46 10.32
C ILE A 223 13.42 18.39 10.42
N HIS A 224 12.93 17.86 9.28
CA HIS A 224 11.92 16.82 9.20
C HIS A 224 12.57 15.43 9.12
N PRO A 225 12.58 14.66 10.22
CA PRO A 225 13.23 13.35 10.25
C PRO A 225 12.47 12.33 9.42
N ALA A 226 13.20 11.34 8.90
CA ALA A 226 12.57 10.18 8.30
C ALA A 226 12.26 9.13 9.37
N TYR A 227 11.03 8.62 9.36
CA TYR A 227 10.56 7.53 10.22
C TYR A 227 10.80 6.19 9.53
N MET A 228 11.49 5.26 10.19
CA MET A 228 11.80 3.93 9.65
C MET A 228 11.22 2.84 10.54
N PHE A 229 10.67 1.81 9.91
CA PHE A 229 10.15 0.61 10.58
C PHE A 229 10.98 -0.61 10.21
N VAL A 230 11.10 -1.55 11.14
CA VAL A 230 11.68 -2.87 10.91
C VAL A 230 10.58 -3.90 11.19
N ILE A 231 10.06 -4.53 10.12
CA ILE A 231 8.83 -5.32 10.15
C ILE A 231 9.05 -6.68 9.46
N THR A 232 8.38 -7.74 9.90
CA THR A 232 8.41 -9.08 9.29
C THR A 232 7.61 -9.10 7.98
N ALA A 233 7.81 -10.13 7.16
CA ALA A 233 7.00 -10.33 5.95
C ALA A 233 5.54 -10.67 6.31
N HIS A 234 5.31 -11.44 7.37
CA HIS A 234 3.98 -11.78 7.87
C HIS A 234 3.18 -10.54 8.31
N ASP A 235 3.80 -9.64 9.06
CA ASP A 235 3.14 -8.40 9.50
C ASP A 235 2.86 -7.46 8.31
N MET A 236 3.79 -7.37 7.34
CA MET A 236 3.53 -6.63 6.12
C MET A 236 2.40 -7.24 5.28
N ALA A 237 2.26 -8.56 5.29
CA ALA A 237 1.15 -9.24 4.60
C ALA A 237 -0.21 -8.95 5.28
N ARG A 238 -0.26 -8.83 6.62
CA ARG A 238 -1.46 -8.39 7.35
C ARG A 238 -1.87 -6.98 6.94
N PHE A 239 -0.92 -6.06 6.85
CA PHE A 239 -1.18 -4.72 6.37
C PHE A 239 -1.67 -4.71 4.91
N GLY A 240 -1.03 -5.47 4.03
CA GLY A 240 -1.49 -5.64 2.65
C GLY A 240 -2.92 -6.21 2.57
N LEU A 241 -3.26 -7.19 3.41
CA LEU A 241 -4.61 -7.77 3.48
C LEU A 241 -5.63 -6.76 4.03
N LEU A 242 -5.28 -5.94 5.02
CA LEU A 242 -6.12 -4.85 5.50
C LEU A 242 -6.51 -3.91 4.35
N MET A 243 -5.52 -3.49 3.54
CA MET A 243 -5.76 -2.61 2.40
C MET A 243 -6.61 -3.30 1.31
N LEU A 244 -6.33 -4.59 1.01
CA LEU A 244 -7.13 -5.42 0.10
C LEU A 244 -8.60 -5.55 0.56
N ARG A 245 -8.85 -5.52 1.86
CA ARG A 245 -10.18 -5.57 2.49
C ARG A 245 -10.78 -4.18 2.70
N ASN A 246 -10.34 -3.17 1.94
CA ASN A 246 -10.80 -1.79 2.03
C ASN A 246 -10.75 -1.24 3.46
N GLY A 247 -9.66 -1.52 4.18
CA GLY A 247 -9.42 -1.02 5.52
C GLY A 247 -10.22 -1.71 6.64
N ARG A 248 -10.94 -2.79 6.31
CA ARG A 248 -11.72 -3.56 7.29
C ARG A 248 -10.97 -4.80 7.77
N TRP A 249 -11.13 -5.12 9.06
CA TRP A 249 -10.55 -6.30 9.67
C TRP A 249 -11.55 -6.94 10.64
N ASN A 250 -11.98 -8.17 10.35
CA ASN A 250 -13.00 -8.90 11.16
C ASN A 250 -14.25 -8.07 11.47
N GLY A 251 -14.74 -7.30 10.49
CA GLY A 251 -15.92 -6.45 10.64
C GLY A 251 -15.64 -5.03 11.16
N ASN A 252 -14.50 -4.79 11.78
CA ASN A 252 -14.10 -3.47 12.28
C ASN A 252 -13.46 -2.63 11.16
N GLU A 253 -13.75 -1.32 11.17
CA GLU A 253 -13.05 -0.37 10.31
C GLU A 253 -11.76 0.08 11.02
N VAL A 254 -10.61 -0.28 10.46
CA VAL A 254 -9.27 0.11 10.95
C VAL A 254 -8.78 1.33 10.17
N VAL A 255 -8.92 1.29 8.83
CA VAL A 255 -8.70 2.42 7.93
C VAL A 255 -10.01 2.70 7.21
N PRO A 256 -10.47 3.97 7.12
CA PRO A 256 -11.71 4.29 6.42
C PRO A 256 -11.70 3.82 4.97
N ALA A 257 -12.77 3.15 4.54
CA ALA A 257 -12.85 2.59 3.18
C ALA A 257 -12.73 3.66 2.09
N ASP A 258 -13.31 4.84 2.31
CA ASP A 258 -13.20 5.97 1.38
C ASP A 258 -11.76 6.45 1.28
N TRP A 259 -11.01 6.43 2.38
CA TRP A 259 -9.58 6.77 2.37
C TRP A 259 -8.74 5.71 1.63
N VAL A 260 -9.02 4.42 1.82
CA VAL A 260 -8.34 3.37 1.04
C VAL A 260 -8.54 3.63 -0.45
N LYS A 261 -9.78 3.88 -0.87
CA LYS A 261 -10.11 4.20 -2.25
C LYS A 261 -9.40 5.47 -2.74
N GLU A 262 -9.46 6.55 -1.97
CA GLU A 262 -8.84 7.83 -2.34
C GLU A 262 -7.32 7.70 -2.41
N SER A 263 -6.68 7.13 -1.37
CA SER A 263 -5.23 7.02 -1.30
C SER A 263 -4.61 6.14 -2.38
N THR A 264 -5.38 5.17 -2.91
CA THR A 264 -4.96 4.28 -4.01
C THR A 264 -5.49 4.72 -5.37
N THR A 265 -6.07 5.93 -5.47
CA THR A 265 -6.45 6.54 -6.75
C THR A 265 -5.23 7.09 -7.47
N TYR A 266 -5.25 7.02 -8.78
CA TYR A 266 -4.23 7.60 -9.64
C TYR A 266 -4.36 9.12 -9.70
N PHE A 267 -3.45 9.84 -9.08
CA PHE A 267 -3.41 11.31 -9.10
C PHE A 267 -2.27 11.88 -9.94
N SER A 268 -1.20 11.12 -10.08
CA SER A 268 0.02 11.60 -10.70
C SER A 268 0.62 10.57 -11.63
N ASP A 269 1.12 11.05 -12.77
CA ASP A 269 1.98 10.31 -13.68
C ASP A 269 3.37 10.14 -13.04
N ALA A 270 3.82 8.89 -12.92
CA ALA A 270 5.14 8.58 -12.40
C ALA A 270 6.17 8.23 -13.50
N THR A 271 5.94 8.73 -14.71
CA THR A 271 6.70 8.41 -15.92
C THR A 271 8.18 8.79 -15.84
N ILE A 272 8.53 9.84 -15.09
CA ILE A 272 9.93 10.21 -14.82
C ILE A 272 10.74 9.06 -14.20
N TYR A 273 10.08 8.16 -13.46
CA TYR A 273 10.67 6.94 -12.90
C TYR A 273 10.37 5.69 -13.74
N ARG A 274 9.77 5.84 -14.93
CA ARG A 274 9.33 4.76 -15.81
C ARG A 274 8.28 3.83 -15.19
N TYR A 275 7.43 4.38 -14.31
CA TYR A 275 6.26 3.71 -13.73
C TYR A 275 4.99 4.45 -14.11
N ASP A 276 3.81 3.79 -13.99
CA ASP A 276 2.57 4.34 -14.49
C ASP A 276 1.92 5.37 -13.56
N GLY A 277 1.73 5.13 -12.27
CA GLY A 277 0.97 6.04 -11.45
C GLY A 277 1.34 6.13 -9.97
N TYR A 278 0.87 7.23 -9.35
CA TYR A 278 1.05 7.49 -7.94
C TYR A 278 -0.21 8.10 -7.30
N GLY A 279 -0.61 7.54 -6.16
CA GLY A 279 -1.68 8.00 -5.30
C GLY A 279 -1.17 8.80 -4.11
N TYR A 280 -1.78 8.61 -2.92
CA TYR A 280 -1.27 9.16 -1.66
C TYR A 280 -0.24 8.19 -1.06
N MET A 281 1.01 8.33 -1.46
CA MET A 281 2.13 7.48 -1.06
C MET A 281 1.95 5.98 -1.43
N TRP A 282 1.17 5.71 -2.46
CA TRP A 282 1.00 4.41 -3.11
C TRP A 282 1.36 4.49 -4.58
N TRP A 283 2.07 3.48 -5.08
CA TRP A 283 2.24 3.27 -6.52
C TRP A 283 0.99 2.56 -7.05
N VAL A 284 0.41 3.07 -8.14
CA VAL A 284 -0.90 2.63 -8.64
C VAL A 284 -0.80 2.25 -10.11
N ALA A 285 -1.31 1.06 -10.45
CA ALA A 285 -1.43 0.60 -11.83
C ALA A 285 -2.67 1.21 -12.49
N LYS A 286 -2.51 1.80 -13.67
CA LYS A 286 -3.61 2.41 -14.42
C LYS A 286 -3.77 1.84 -15.81
N ASP A 287 -2.78 2.00 -16.68
CA ASP A 287 -2.89 1.65 -18.09
C ASP A 287 -1.62 0.96 -18.57
N HIS A 288 -1.78 -0.27 -19.05
CA HIS A 288 -0.67 -1.10 -19.51
C HIS A 288 -0.04 -0.65 -20.83
N ASN A 289 -0.66 0.32 -21.52
CA ASN A 289 -0.26 0.69 -22.89
C ASN A 289 0.91 1.69 -22.95
N LYS A 290 1.25 2.37 -21.84
CA LYS A 290 2.33 3.38 -21.83
C LYS A 290 3.56 2.90 -21.08
N LEU A 291 3.42 2.65 -19.78
CA LEU A 291 4.51 2.17 -18.92
C LEU A 291 3.98 1.11 -17.95
N PRO A 292 4.74 0.04 -17.70
CA PRO A 292 4.30 -0.99 -16.78
C PRO A 292 4.35 -0.47 -15.35
N HIS A 293 3.37 -0.88 -14.53
CA HIS A 293 3.42 -0.66 -13.10
C HIS A 293 4.69 -1.27 -12.47
N LEU A 294 5.12 -2.41 -12.99
CA LEU A 294 6.35 -3.09 -12.64
C LEU A 294 6.97 -3.71 -13.90
N PRO A 295 8.26 -3.49 -14.20
CA PRO A 295 8.91 -4.09 -15.35
C PRO A 295 8.77 -5.63 -15.33
N ASN A 296 8.63 -6.24 -16.51
CA ASN A 296 8.50 -7.70 -16.69
C ASN A 296 7.27 -8.33 -15.99
N CYS A 297 6.25 -7.53 -15.63
CA CYS A 297 5.04 -8.03 -15.00
C CYS A 297 3.82 -7.32 -15.58
N ARG A 298 2.79 -8.09 -15.96
CA ARG A 298 1.48 -7.59 -16.38
C ARG A 298 0.53 -7.69 -15.19
N LEU A 299 0.16 -6.54 -14.65
CA LEU A 299 -0.71 -6.45 -13.48
C LEU A 299 -2.10 -5.95 -13.90
N PRO A 300 -3.18 -6.48 -13.30
CA PRO A 300 -4.52 -5.95 -13.50
C PRO A 300 -4.61 -4.48 -13.10
N GLU A 301 -5.49 -3.74 -13.78
CA GLU A 301 -5.89 -2.41 -13.35
C GLU A 301 -6.42 -2.44 -11.91
N GLY A 302 -6.20 -1.36 -11.14
CA GLY A 302 -6.54 -1.33 -9.73
C GLY A 302 -5.54 -2.02 -8.81
N THR A 303 -4.45 -2.61 -9.34
CA THR A 303 -3.31 -3.04 -8.53
C THR A 303 -2.58 -1.83 -7.97
N TYR A 304 -2.18 -1.90 -6.71
CA TYR A 304 -1.35 -0.87 -6.09
C TYR A 304 -0.29 -1.51 -5.20
N SER A 305 0.75 -0.74 -4.90
CA SER A 305 1.89 -1.28 -4.15
C SER A 305 2.58 -0.26 -3.27
N ALA A 306 3.04 -0.71 -2.10
CA ALA A 306 4.11 -0.07 -1.35
C ALA A 306 5.45 -0.60 -1.84
N ARG A 307 6.45 0.29 -2.04
CA ARG A 307 7.77 -0.08 -2.56
C ARG A 307 8.88 0.49 -1.69
N GLY A 308 9.90 -0.29 -1.45
CA GLY A 308 11.10 0.09 -0.70
C GLY A 308 12.38 -0.22 -1.47
N ALA A 309 13.39 0.62 -1.29
CA ALA A 309 14.71 0.42 -1.88
C ALA A 309 15.26 -0.97 -1.56
N GLY A 310 16.03 -1.55 -2.49
CA GLY A 310 16.59 -2.89 -2.33
C GLY A 310 15.68 -4.03 -2.73
N GLY A 311 14.41 -3.76 -3.12
CA GLY A 311 13.48 -4.80 -3.57
C GLY A 311 12.43 -5.18 -2.54
N HIS A 312 12.02 -4.25 -1.67
CA HIS A 312 10.92 -4.48 -0.74
C HIS A 312 9.59 -4.08 -1.36
N TYR A 313 8.61 -4.98 -1.28
CA TYR A 313 7.29 -4.76 -1.86
C TYR A 313 6.16 -5.26 -0.96
N ILE A 314 5.04 -4.53 -0.97
CA ILE A 314 3.70 -5.02 -0.64
C ILE A 314 2.88 -4.79 -1.90
N MET A 315 2.58 -5.84 -2.64
CA MET A 315 1.71 -5.79 -3.82
C MET A 315 0.30 -6.15 -3.39
N VAL A 316 -0.67 -5.31 -3.69
CA VAL A 316 -2.09 -5.56 -3.45
C VAL A 316 -2.78 -5.68 -4.81
N ILE A 317 -3.33 -6.85 -5.12
CA ILE A 317 -3.89 -7.21 -6.42
C ILE A 317 -5.37 -7.60 -6.24
N PRO A 318 -6.30 -6.62 -6.22
CA PRO A 318 -7.71 -6.87 -5.91
C PRO A 318 -8.39 -7.88 -6.85
N ASP A 319 -8.08 -7.82 -8.15
CA ASP A 319 -8.61 -8.76 -9.16
C ASP A 319 -8.30 -10.25 -8.85
N ARG A 320 -7.26 -10.51 -8.10
CA ARG A 320 -6.82 -11.86 -7.71
C ARG A 320 -7.11 -12.21 -6.26
N ASP A 321 -7.73 -11.29 -5.53
CA ASP A 321 -7.83 -11.38 -4.06
C ASP A 321 -6.48 -11.75 -3.42
N MET A 322 -5.41 -11.07 -3.87
CA MET A 322 -4.03 -11.46 -3.58
C MET A 322 -3.22 -10.33 -2.96
N VAL A 323 -2.38 -10.70 -2.01
CA VAL A 323 -1.28 -9.86 -1.51
C VAL A 323 0.04 -10.62 -1.70
N VAL A 324 1.06 -9.92 -2.19
CA VAL A 324 2.42 -10.48 -2.29
C VAL A 324 3.38 -9.55 -1.56
N VAL A 325 4.09 -10.09 -0.59
CA VAL A 325 5.17 -9.40 0.13
C VAL A 325 6.51 -9.99 -0.29
N HIS A 326 7.46 -9.13 -0.63
CA HIS A 326 8.82 -9.50 -0.96
C HIS A 326 9.82 -8.71 -0.11
N ARG A 327 10.81 -9.40 0.44
CA ARG A 327 11.84 -8.83 1.31
C ARG A 327 13.23 -9.19 0.85
N VAL A 328 14.14 -8.27 1.10
CA VAL A 328 15.59 -8.43 0.89
C VAL A 328 16.30 -8.07 2.19
N ASP A 329 17.36 -8.76 2.56
CA ASP A 329 18.18 -8.40 3.70
C ASP A 329 19.15 -7.26 3.31
N THR A 330 18.65 -6.05 3.36
CA THR A 330 19.44 -4.84 3.04
C THR A 330 20.32 -4.36 4.19
N PHE A 331 20.37 -5.07 5.32
CA PHE A 331 21.43 -4.88 6.32
C PHE A 331 22.77 -5.43 5.83
N VAL A 332 22.74 -6.33 4.84
CA VAL A 332 23.93 -6.80 4.14
C VAL A 332 24.17 -5.91 2.93
N GLU A 333 25.33 -5.27 2.91
CA GLU A 333 25.75 -4.37 1.82
C GLU A 333 25.73 -5.10 0.47
N GLY A 334 25.22 -4.43 -0.56
CA GLY A 334 25.12 -4.97 -1.93
C GLY A 334 23.91 -5.87 -2.16
N ASN A 335 23.17 -6.28 -1.14
CA ASN A 335 21.94 -7.05 -1.34
C ASN A 335 20.87 -6.16 -1.96
N ASN A 336 20.41 -6.58 -3.14
CA ASN A 336 19.37 -5.89 -3.89
C ASN A 336 18.69 -6.88 -4.86
N VAL A 337 17.38 -6.75 -5.02
CA VAL A 337 16.60 -7.37 -6.10
C VAL A 337 16.02 -6.25 -6.95
N THR A 338 16.36 -6.24 -8.23
CA THR A 338 15.89 -5.19 -9.14
C THR A 338 14.40 -5.26 -9.36
N ALA A 339 13.79 -4.13 -9.75
CA ALA A 339 12.37 -4.11 -10.09
C ALA A 339 12.01 -5.05 -11.25
N GLY A 340 12.95 -5.26 -12.19
CA GLY A 340 12.78 -6.18 -13.31
C GLY A 340 12.80 -7.66 -12.88
N ASP A 341 13.71 -8.01 -11.96
CA ASP A 341 13.81 -9.38 -11.42
C ASP A 341 12.61 -9.70 -10.55
N PHE A 342 12.21 -8.78 -9.65
CA PHE A 342 11.00 -8.96 -8.86
C PHE A 342 9.75 -9.02 -9.76
N GLY A 343 9.67 -8.20 -10.79
CA GLY A 343 8.55 -8.25 -11.74
C GLY A 343 8.45 -9.59 -12.44
N ARG A 344 9.58 -10.17 -12.89
CA ARG A 344 9.61 -11.52 -13.46
C ARG A 344 9.17 -12.58 -12.44
N LEU A 345 9.65 -12.49 -11.20
CA LEU A 345 9.24 -13.38 -10.12
C LEU A 345 7.73 -13.31 -9.87
N LEU A 346 7.19 -12.09 -9.77
CA LEU A 346 5.76 -11.87 -9.56
C LEU A 346 4.95 -12.39 -10.75
N GLN A 347 5.41 -12.20 -12.00
CA GLN A 347 4.73 -12.75 -13.18
C GLN A 347 4.64 -14.28 -13.11
N MET A 348 5.72 -14.97 -12.68
CA MET A 348 5.70 -16.42 -12.50
C MET A 348 4.67 -16.88 -11.46
N VAL A 349 4.50 -16.08 -10.38
CA VAL A 349 3.45 -16.34 -9.38
C VAL A 349 2.05 -16.15 -9.98
N LEU A 350 1.84 -15.08 -10.75
CA LEU A 350 0.55 -14.82 -11.42
C LEU A 350 0.21 -15.91 -12.45
N ASP A 351 1.19 -16.37 -13.21
CA ASP A 351 1.06 -17.43 -14.22
C ASP A 351 0.87 -18.83 -13.59
N ALA A 352 1.07 -18.96 -12.27
CA ALA A 352 0.75 -20.19 -11.54
C ALA A 352 -0.75 -20.41 -11.38
N LYS A 353 -1.61 -19.41 -11.65
CA LYS A 353 -3.08 -19.59 -11.69
C LYS A 353 -3.44 -20.69 -12.72
N LEU A 354 -4.34 -21.60 -12.32
CA LEU A 354 -4.86 -22.69 -13.14
C LEU A 354 -6.05 -22.23 -14.01
#